data_eccef1d8cb8ffcc39f3017f31f1ee30f
#
_entry.id   eccef1d8cb8ffcc39f3017f31f1ee30f
#
_cell.length_a   1.000
_cell.length_b   1.000
_cell.length_c   1.000
_cell.angle_alpha   90.00
_cell.angle_beta   90.00
_cell.angle_gamma   90.00
#
_symmetry.space_group_name_H-M   'P 1'
#
loop_
_entity.id
_entity.type
_entity.pdbx_description
1 polymer ?
#
loop_
_entity_poly.entity_id
_entity_poly.type
_entity_poly.pdbx_seq_one_letter_code
_entity_poly.pdbx_strand_id
1 'polypeptide(L)' 'MAVIIAYKILEAASMQEIEALVKEAISKGWQPIGGIAVSGGRFYQAMGGH' A
#
# COMPACT_ATOMS: atom_id res chain seq x y z
N MET A 1 9.96 -16.88 -9.09
CA MET A 1 9.56 -15.49 -9.42
C MET A 1 8.13 -15.26 -8.95
N ALA A 2 7.93 -14.20 -8.18
CA ALA A 2 6.59 -13.86 -7.73
C ALA A 2 5.77 -13.29 -8.88
N VAL A 3 4.52 -13.72 -9.01
CA VAL A 3 3.59 -13.20 -10.01
C VAL A 3 2.57 -12.33 -9.30
N ILE A 4 2.48 -11.08 -9.70
CA ILE A 4 1.48 -10.16 -9.17
C ILE A 4 0.28 -10.21 -10.10
N ILE A 5 -0.84 -10.70 -9.60
CA ILE A 5 -2.08 -10.81 -10.36
C ILE A 5 -3.16 -9.85 -9.86
N ALA A 6 -2.89 -9.14 -8.76
CA ALA A 6 -3.79 -8.12 -8.23
C ALA A 6 -2.96 -6.90 -7.83
N TYR A 7 -3.53 -5.72 -7.99
CA TYR A 7 -2.83 -4.47 -7.73
C TYR A 7 -3.82 -3.44 -7.22
N LYS A 8 -3.41 -2.70 -6.20
CA LYS A 8 -4.20 -1.58 -5.71
C LYS A 8 -3.31 -0.51 -5.12
N ILE A 9 -3.83 0.70 -5.00
CA ILE A 9 -3.14 1.80 -4.35
C ILE A 9 -3.94 2.21 -3.13
N LEU A 10 -3.26 2.22 -1.99
CA LEU A 10 -3.82 2.74 -0.74
C LEU A 10 -3.56 4.23 -0.68
N GLU A 11 -4.51 4.98 -0.17
CA GLU A 11 -4.41 6.42 -0.02
C GLU A 11 -4.81 6.81 1.39
N ALA A 12 -4.09 7.74 2.00
CA ALA A 12 -4.39 8.18 3.35
C ALA A 12 -4.00 9.65 3.53
N ALA A 13 -4.61 10.28 4.53
CA ALA A 13 -4.37 11.69 4.82
C ALA A 13 -3.20 11.90 5.78
N SER A 14 -2.67 10.83 6.39
CA SER A 14 -1.55 10.93 7.33
C SER A 14 -0.67 9.69 7.26
N MET A 15 0.56 9.81 7.77
CA MET A 15 1.49 8.68 7.84
C MET A 15 0.95 7.57 8.74
N GLN A 16 0.35 7.93 9.84
CA GLN A 16 -0.22 6.94 10.77
C GLN A 16 -1.32 6.13 10.10
N GLU A 17 -2.16 6.81 9.33
CA GLU A 17 -3.25 6.15 8.63
C GLU A 17 -2.73 5.22 7.53
N ILE A 18 -1.75 5.67 6.74
CA ILE A 18 -1.22 4.84 5.66
C ILE A 18 -0.51 3.61 6.23
N GLU A 19 0.19 3.74 7.36
CA GLU A 19 0.80 2.59 8.03
C GLU A 19 -0.24 1.57 8.44
N ALA A 20 -1.35 2.03 9.01
CA ALA A 20 -2.41 1.13 9.46
C ALA A 20 -3.03 0.39 8.27
N LEU A 21 -3.26 1.10 7.16
CA LEU A 21 -3.81 0.51 5.95
C LEU A 21 -2.86 -0.53 5.34
N VAL A 22 -1.55 -0.23 5.34
CA VAL A 22 -0.56 -1.16 4.81
C VAL A 22 -0.49 -2.42 5.67
N LYS A 23 -0.48 -2.27 7.00
CA LYS A 23 -0.45 -3.42 7.90
C LYS A 23 -1.67 -4.31 7.72
N GLU A 24 -2.85 -3.70 7.57
CA GLU A 24 -4.07 -4.46 7.32
C GLU A 24 -3.99 -5.21 6.00
N ALA A 25 -3.51 -4.55 4.95
CA ALA A 25 -3.37 -5.19 3.64
C ALA A 25 -2.39 -6.36 3.70
N ILE A 26 -1.27 -6.19 4.40
CA ILE A 26 -0.29 -7.28 4.56
C ILE A 26 -0.94 -8.48 5.26
N SER A 27 -1.77 -8.24 6.26
CA SER A 27 -2.44 -9.33 6.98
C SER A 27 -3.40 -10.11 6.08
N LYS A 28 -3.80 -9.52 4.96
CA LYS A 28 -4.69 -10.17 3.99
C LYS A 28 -3.95 -10.74 2.79
N GLY A 29 -2.63 -10.76 2.83
CA GLY A 29 -1.81 -11.35 1.76
C GLY A 29 -1.28 -10.36 0.74
N TRP A 30 -1.55 -9.07 0.89
CA TRP A 30 -0.99 -8.06 0.01
C TRP A 30 0.44 -7.73 0.40
N GLN A 31 1.25 -7.33 -0.58
CA GLN A 31 2.63 -6.93 -0.34
C GLN A 31 2.86 -5.50 -0.85
N PRO A 32 3.57 -4.65 -0.08
CA PRO A 32 3.87 -3.31 -0.56
C PRO A 32 4.89 -3.36 -1.69
N ILE A 33 4.70 -2.49 -2.67
CA ILE A 33 5.59 -2.37 -3.83
C ILE A 33 6.21 -0.98 -3.77
N GLY A 34 7.53 -0.92 -3.56
CA GLY A 34 8.25 0.34 -3.47
C GLY A 34 7.94 1.10 -2.19
N GLY A 35 8.34 2.34 -2.15
CA GLY A 35 8.14 3.21 -0.98
C GLY A 35 6.83 3.98 -1.04
N ILE A 36 6.65 4.82 -0.03
CA ILE A 36 5.48 5.69 0.07
C ILE A 36 5.67 6.90 -0.84
N ALA A 37 4.64 7.22 -1.61
CA ALA A 37 4.60 8.46 -2.40
C ALA A 37 3.78 9.51 -1.65
N VAL A 38 4.17 10.76 -1.78
CA VAL A 38 3.48 11.89 -1.13
C VAL A 38 3.13 12.91 -2.20
N SER A 39 1.88 13.33 -2.23
CA SER A 39 1.44 14.35 -3.17
C SER A 39 0.24 15.09 -2.60
N GLY A 40 0.28 16.42 -2.62
CA GLY A 40 -0.85 17.24 -2.18
C GLY A 40 -1.28 16.97 -0.74
N GLY A 41 -0.35 16.66 0.15
CA GLY A 41 -0.67 16.36 1.54
C GLY A 41 -1.28 14.98 1.77
N ARG A 42 -1.25 14.12 0.75
CA ARG A 42 -1.77 12.76 0.86
C ARG A 42 -0.64 11.75 0.65
N PHE A 43 -0.83 10.58 1.21
CA PHE A 43 0.15 9.50 1.19
C PHE A 43 -0.41 8.32 0.41
N TYR A 44 0.44 7.71 -0.40
CA TYR A 44 0.04 6.62 -1.29
C TYR A 44 1.00 5.46 -1.17
N GLN A 45 0.47 4.24 -1.22
CA GLN A 45 1.29 3.03 -1.24
C GLN A 45 0.69 2.03 -2.21
N ALA A 46 1.49 1.60 -3.18
CA ALA A 46 1.08 0.54 -4.10
C ALA A 46 1.20 -0.80 -3.41
N MET A 47 0.21 -1.66 -3.62
CA MET A 47 0.18 -3.01 -3.06
C MET A 47 -0.05 -4.01 -4.17
N GLY A 48 0.68 -5.13 -4.11
CA GLY A 48 0.50 -6.23 -5.04
C GLY A 48 0.01 -7.47 -4.31
N GLY A 49 -0.77 -8.30 -5.00
CA GLY A 49 -1.30 -9.54 -4.45
C GLY A 49 -1.22 -10.68 -5.44
N HIS A 50 -1.48 -11.86 -4.96
CA HIS A 50 -1.47 -13.08 -5.77
C HIS A 50 -2.86 -13.43 -6.25
#